data_94404b036cc8ddcdcaece15ff5b2c424
#
_entry.id   94404b036cc8ddcdcaece15ff5b2c424
#
_cell.length_a   1.000
_cell.length_b   1.000
_cell.length_c   1.000
_cell.angle_alpha   90.00
_cell.angle_beta   90.00
_cell.angle_gamma   90.00
#
_symmetry.space_group_name_H-M   'P 1'
#
loop_
_entity.id
_entity.type
_entity.pdbx_description
1 polymer ?
#
loop_
_entity_poly.entity_id
_entity_poly.type
_entity_poly.pdbx_seq_one_letter_code
_entity_poly.pdbx_strand_id
1 'polypeptide(L)'
;MGSWEVMKIRGIPLRIHPSWFLVFLYFTLSAKDQFETLLDGQASIWNGWVIGACTSSLLFLSVLLHELAHSFVAIGEGLKVRDITLFFLGGMASLEKEWPTSKGSLKIEISCPVVSLLLAFLMILLSNNLSVSNFILSNLFKQVGSLNLLIGVFNLLPIIPLDGGVILKSLIWYFTGSKRAGIKVAIGSARLISFLAIFIGILSLLRGNLYLAICFSIIGLFVFSSSKSQSQIIQIQKILSELYVNQVCSRSFRVLEDDLPVKALSKYSSFNKDNFPNEVWILLCREGRWVGYVNETILKNISVQNWDKKFLYEFSQPISELPSITEKESLWKAILKIEKTKDGRLLVLSFSGLPLGTLDRVDIGKAVLKKIGLNLPDQLIKIARKENIYPLGLNLLNISQSMDSSDLGQD
;
A
#
# COMPACT_ATOMS: atom_id res chain seq x y z
N MET A 1 -7.36 -11.61 5.40
CA MET A 1 -7.73 -12.98 4.95
C MET A 1 -6.47 -13.62 4.38
N GLY A 2 -6.06 -14.78 4.89
CA GLY A 2 -4.74 -15.34 4.64
C GLY A 2 -4.58 -15.92 3.24
N SER A 3 -3.57 -15.47 2.52
CA SER A 3 -3.04 -16.17 1.36
C SER A 3 -2.20 -17.36 1.84
N TRP A 4 -2.28 -18.50 1.14
CA TRP A 4 -1.50 -19.69 1.47
C TRP A 4 -0.18 -19.70 0.72
N GLU A 5 0.93 -19.96 1.42
CA GLU A 5 2.23 -20.19 0.79
C GLU A 5 2.24 -21.62 0.21
N VAL A 6 2.42 -21.73 -1.12
CA VAL A 6 2.39 -23.02 -1.83
C VAL A 6 3.81 -23.52 -2.08
N MET A 7 4.71 -22.66 -2.51
CA MET A 7 6.09 -23.02 -2.82
C MET A 7 7.01 -21.79 -2.79
N LYS A 8 8.31 -22.03 -2.89
CA LYS A 8 9.32 -20.97 -3.06
C LYS A 8 10.05 -21.13 -4.38
N ILE A 9 10.10 -20.06 -5.17
CA ILE A 9 10.83 -20.04 -6.45
C ILE A 9 12.05 -19.13 -6.28
N ARG A 10 13.27 -19.69 -6.28
CA ARG A 10 14.51 -18.95 -6.00
C ARG A 10 14.49 -18.12 -4.71
N GLY A 11 13.81 -18.65 -3.67
CA GLY A 11 13.69 -17.97 -2.39
C GLY A 11 12.49 -17.01 -2.28
N ILE A 12 11.77 -16.73 -3.36
CA ILE A 12 10.57 -15.91 -3.36
C ILE A 12 9.36 -16.81 -3.01
N PRO A 13 8.63 -16.55 -1.92
CA PRO A 13 7.42 -17.30 -1.59
C PRO A 13 6.30 -16.99 -2.57
N LEU A 14 5.73 -18.04 -3.18
CA LEU A 14 4.54 -17.99 -4.00
C LEU A 14 3.32 -18.24 -3.12
N ARG A 15 2.39 -17.30 -3.12
CA ARG A 15 1.16 -17.36 -2.34
C ARG A 15 -0.05 -17.37 -3.25
N ILE A 16 -1.08 -18.11 -2.84
CA ILE A 16 -2.37 -18.18 -3.54
C ILE A 16 -3.47 -17.66 -2.60
N HIS A 17 -4.22 -16.68 -3.08
CA HIS A 17 -5.40 -16.18 -2.39
C HIS A 17 -6.61 -17.05 -2.71
N PRO A 18 -7.57 -17.29 -1.77
CA PRO A 18 -8.75 -18.10 -2.01
C PRO A 18 -9.60 -17.70 -3.23
N SER A 19 -9.63 -16.40 -3.57
CA SER A 19 -10.32 -15.88 -4.74
C SER A 19 -9.80 -16.43 -6.09
N TRP A 20 -8.56 -16.94 -6.10
CA TRP A 20 -7.96 -17.56 -7.29
C TRP A 20 -8.74 -18.77 -7.77
N PHE A 21 -9.26 -19.61 -6.83
CA PHE A 21 -10.02 -20.81 -7.18
C PHE A 21 -11.33 -20.51 -7.92
N LEU A 22 -11.96 -19.35 -7.62
CA LEU A 22 -13.18 -18.94 -8.33
C LEU A 22 -12.88 -18.65 -9.80
N VAL A 23 -11.77 -17.99 -10.07
CA VAL A 23 -11.36 -17.64 -11.44
C VAL A 23 -10.88 -18.88 -12.20
N PHE A 24 -10.14 -19.75 -11.52
CA PHE A 24 -9.74 -21.04 -12.08
C PHE A 24 -10.96 -21.86 -12.51
N LEU A 25 -11.98 -21.97 -11.64
CA LEU A 25 -13.22 -22.67 -11.96
C LEU A 25 -13.97 -22.01 -13.12
N TYR A 26 -14.06 -20.68 -13.14
CA TYR A 26 -14.70 -19.93 -14.22
C TYR A 26 -14.05 -20.21 -15.58
N PHE A 27 -12.71 -20.13 -15.68
CA PHE A 27 -12.01 -20.41 -16.92
C PHE A 27 -12.10 -21.90 -17.31
N THR A 28 -12.10 -22.81 -16.33
CA THR A 28 -12.29 -24.24 -16.58
C THR A 28 -13.66 -24.53 -17.20
N LEU A 29 -14.73 -23.95 -16.65
CA LEU A 29 -16.07 -24.07 -17.17
C LEU A 29 -16.21 -23.44 -18.55
N SER A 30 -15.70 -22.22 -18.72
CA SER A 30 -15.76 -21.52 -20.02
C SER A 30 -15.02 -22.28 -21.13
N ALA A 31 -13.84 -22.81 -20.84
CA ALA A 31 -13.07 -23.61 -21.79
C ALA A 31 -13.75 -24.93 -22.08
N LYS A 32 -14.29 -25.60 -21.05
CA LYS A 32 -15.08 -26.83 -21.20
C LYS A 32 -16.24 -26.62 -22.19
N ASP A 33 -17.10 -25.62 -21.94
CA ASP A 33 -18.25 -25.32 -22.77
C ASP A 33 -17.88 -25.01 -24.22
N GLN A 34 -16.78 -24.29 -24.42
CA GLN A 34 -16.26 -23.96 -25.75
C GLN A 34 -15.77 -25.20 -26.48
N PHE A 35 -15.07 -26.13 -25.81
CA PHE A 35 -14.62 -27.39 -26.42
C PHE A 35 -15.76 -28.36 -26.69
N GLU A 36 -16.78 -28.47 -25.82
CA GLU A 36 -17.96 -29.27 -26.06
C GLU A 36 -18.74 -28.81 -27.31
N THR A 37 -18.84 -27.46 -27.48
CA THR A 37 -19.47 -26.87 -28.66
C THR A 37 -18.67 -27.16 -29.95
N LEU A 38 -17.34 -27.14 -29.88
CA LEU A 38 -16.46 -27.43 -31.02
C LEU A 38 -16.46 -28.90 -31.44
N LEU A 39 -16.79 -29.83 -30.55
CA LEU A 39 -16.77 -31.27 -30.79
C LEU A 39 -18.18 -31.85 -31.08
N ASP A 40 -19.20 -31.01 -31.30
CA ASP A 40 -20.59 -31.39 -31.61
C ASP A 40 -21.15 -32.46 -30.67
N GLY A 41 -20.80 -32.46 -29.40
CA GLY A 41 -21.24 -33.40 -28.39
C GLY A 41 -20.67 -34.84 -28.53
N GLN A 42 -19.71 -35.06 -29.40
CA GLN A 42 -19.04 -36.37 -29.56
C GLN A 42 -17.99 -36.68 -28.49
N ALA A 43 -17.63 -35.67 -27.68
CA ALA A 43 -16.67 -35.83 -26.58
C ALA A 43 -17.35 -36.37 -25.33
N SER A 44 -16.67 -37.31 -24.64
CA SER A 44 -17.06 -37.68 -23.28
C SER A 44 -17.03 -36.42 -22.38
N ILE A 45 -18.01 -36.31 -21.49
CA ILE A 45 -18.11 -35.20 -20.49
C ILE A 45 -16.77 -35.01 -19.75
N TRP A 46 -16.06 -36.09 -19.45
CA TRP A 46 -14.76 -36.06 -18.80
C TRP A 46 -13.67 -35.38 -19.63
N ASN A 47 -13.71 -35.54 -20.97
CA ASN A 47 -12.72 -34.90 -21.84
C ASN A 47 -12.84 -33.37 -21.81
N GLY A 48 -14.05 -32.81 -21.77
CA GLY A 48 -14.30 -31.40 -21.64
C GLY A 48 -13.74 -30.83 -20.33
N TRP A 49 -13.95 -31.51 -19.20
CA TRP A 49 -13.39 -31.10 -17.91
C TRP A 49 -11.87 -31.14 -17.88
N VAL A 50 -11.24 -32.17 -18.42
CA VAL A 50 -9.78 -32.29 -18.48
C VAL A 50 -9.18 -31.17 -19.33
N ILE A 51 -9.76 -30.93 -20.52
CA ILE A 51 -9.27 -29.85 -21.40
C ILE A 51 -9.46 -28.48 -20.76
N GLY A 52 -10.62 -28.21 -20.13
CA GLY A 52 -10.89 -26.99 -19.41
C GLY A 52 -9.89 -26.76 -18.28
N ALA A 53 -9.62 -27.78 -17.47
CA ALA A 53 -8.64 -27.70 -16.38
C ALA A 53 -7.20 -27.50 -16.91
N CYS A 54 -6.81 -28.16 -18.00
CA CYS A 54 -5.52 -27.94 -18.65
C CYS A 54 -5.38 -26.51 -19.18
N THR A 55 -6.41 -25.99 -19.86
CA THR A 55 -6.43 -24.61 -20.36
C THR A 55 -6.25 -23.59 -19.24
N SER A 56 -7.02 -23.75 -18.16
CA SER A 56 -6.91 -22.87 -16.98
C SER A 56 -5.54 -22.98 -16.31
N SER A 57 -4.99 -24.18 -16.17
CA SER A 57 -3.66 -24.39 -15.58
C SER A 57 -2.57 -23.71 -16.41
N LEU A 58 -2.61 -23.82 -17.74
CA LEU A 58 -1.67 -23.15 -18.64
C LEU A 58 -1.82 -21.62 -18.60
N LEU A 59 -3.05 -21.11 -18.51
CA LEU A 59 -3.29 -19.68 -18.35
C LEU A 59 -2.69 -19.17 -17.05
N PHE A 60 -2.90 -19.85 -15.93
CA PHE A 60 -2.33 -19.45 -14.64
C PHE A 60 -0.81 -19.59 -14.59
N LEU A 61 -0.26 -20.60 -15.26
CA LEU A 61 1.19 -20.71 -15.46
C LEU A 61 1.73 -19.50 -16.25
N SER A 62 1.01 -19.04 -17.26
CA SER A 62 1.37 -17.85 -18.04
C SER A 62 1.34 -16.58 -17.17
N VAL A 63 0.31 -16.41 -16.31
CA VAL A 63 0.25 -15.30 -15.35
C VAL A 63 1.38 -15.39 -14.34
N LEU A 64 1.72 -16.57 -13.85
CA LEU A 64 2.87 -16.75 -12.98
C LEU A 64 4.20 -16.37 -13.66
N LEU A 65 4.38 -16.76 -14.93
CA LEU A 65 5.58 -16.40 -15.71
C LEU A 65 5.66 -14.89 -15.93
N HIS A 66 4.53 -14.21 -16.13
CA HIS A 66 4.42 -12.78 -16.19
C HIS A 66 4.95 -12.13 -14.89
N GLU A 67 4.44 -12.53 -13.71
CA GLU A 67 4.91 -12.01 -12.40
C GLU A 67 6.37 -12.35 -12.09
N LEU A 68 6.80 -13.53 -12.51
CA LEU A 68 8.21 -13.91 -12.37
C LEU A 68 9.13 -13.04 -13.23
N ALA A 69 8.70 -12.57 -14.39
CA ALA A 69 9.48 -11.65 -15.20
C ALA A 69 9.73 -10.32 -14.45
N HIS A 70 8.69 -9.73 -13.84
CA HIS A 70 8.86 -8.58 -12.94
C HIS A 70 9.87 -8.87 -11.84
N SER A 71 9.68 -9.99 -11.15
CA SER A 71 10.48 -10.36 -9.99
C SER A 71 11.95 -10.59 -10.34
N PHE A 72 12.24 -11.27 -11.45
CA PHE A 72 13.63 -11.55 -11.85
C PHE A 72 14.37 -10.31 -12.35
N VAL A 73 13.68 -9.45 -13.11
CA VAL A 73 14.28 -8.19 -13.54
C VAL A 73 14.48 -7.26 -12.32
N ALA A 74 13.56 -7.25 -11.36
CA ALA A 74 13.70 -6.52 -10.11
C ALA A 74 14.93 -6.95 -9.30
N ILE A 75 15.11 -8.26 -9.14
CA ILE A 75 16.31 -8.82 -8.46
C ILE A 75 17.58 -8.46 -9.22
N GLY A 76 17.56 -8.49 -10.56
CA GLY A 76 18.68 -8.07 -11.40
C GLY A 76 19.05 -6.58 -11.23
N GLU A 77 18.10 -5.73 -10.92
CA GLU A 77 18.30 -4.31 -10.58
C GLU A 77 18.59 -4.09 -9.07
N GLY A 78 18.81 -5.16 -8.29
CA GLY A 78 19.23 -5.10 -6.89
C GLY A 78 18.10 -4.93 -5.87
N LEU A 79 16.82 -5.10 -6.29
CA LEU A 79 15.67 -5.00 -5.40
C LEU A 79 15.30 -6.36 -4.81
N LYS A 80 14.77 -6.34 -3.60
CA LYS A 80 14.26 -7.54 -2.95
C LYS A 80 12.77 -7.69 -3.20
N VAL A 81 12.38 -8.86 -3.67
CA VAL A 81 10.99 -9.28 -3.82
C VAL A 81 10.56 -10.00 -2.55
N ARG A 82 9.49 -9.54 -1.90
CA ARG A 82 8.97 -10.11 -0.66
C ARG A 82 8.20 -11.40 -0.93
N ASP A 83 7.23 -11.34 -1.84
CA ASP A 83 6.37 -12.46 -2.23
C ASP A 83 5.69 -12.19 -3.59
N ILE A 84 5.19 -13.26 -4.19
CA ILE A 84 4.30 -13.21 -5.35
C ILE A 84 2.96 -13.79 -4.89
N THR A 85 1.89 -13.02 -4.99
CA THR A 85 0.55 -13.47 -4.62
C THR A 85 -0.36 -13.54 -5.84
N LEU A 86 -0.92 -14.72 -6.14
CA LEU A 86 -1.94 -14.92 -7.17
C LEU A 86 -3.34 -14.72 -6.57
N PHE A 87 -4.17 -13.90 -7.21
CA PHE A 87 -5.54 -13.61 -6.79
C PHE A 87 -6.47 -13.47 -7.99
N PHE A 88 -7.74 -13.11 -7.80
CA PHE A 88 -8.76 -13.14 -8.86
C PHE A 88 -8.50 -12.20 -10.05
N LEU A 89 -7.76 -11.11 -9.87
CA LEU A 89 -7.41 -10.18 -10.97
C LEU A 89 -6.08 -10.53 -11.67
N GLY A 90 -5.39 -11.57 -11.24
CA GLY A 90 -4.08 -11.96 -11.80
C GLY A 90 -3.04 -12.23 -10.72
N GLY A 91 -1.83 -11.75 -10.90
CA GLY A 91 -0.74 -11.82 -9.92
C GLY A 91 -0.35 -10.44 -9.40
N MET A 92 0.39 -10.42 -8.32
CA MET A 92 1.01 -9.23 -7.77
C MET A 92 2.33 -9.59 -7.10
N ALA A 93 3.43 -9.06 -7.59
CA ALA A 93 4.73 -9.14 -6.96
C ALA A 93 4.91 -8.00 -5.96
N SER A 94 5.11 -8.34 -4.68
CA SER A 94 5.33 -7.37 -3.61
C SER A 94 6.83 -7.08 -3.48
N LEU A 95 7.21 -5.82 -3.66
CA LEU A 95 8.58 -5.37 -3.53
C LEU A 95 8.82 -4.71 -2.17
N GLU A 96 10.02 -4.83 -1.62
CA GLU A 96 10.36 -4.18 -0.36
C GLU A 96 10.46 -2.65 -0.50
N LYS A 97 10.88 -2.16 -1.65
CA LYS A 97 11.08 -0.72 -1.93
C LYS A 97 10.58 -0.35 -3.31
N GLU A 98 10.19 0.90 -3.47
CA GLU A 98 9.93 1.45 -4.80
C GLU A 98 11.23 1.64 -5.59
N TRP A 99 11.11 1.77 -6.91
CA TRP A 99 12.22 1.93 -7.84
C TRP A 99 12.99 3.23 -7.60
N PRO A 100 14.31 3.19 -7.44
CA PRO A 100 15.12 4.41 -7.25
C PRO A 100 15.35 5.18 -8.56
N THR A 101 15.20 4.51 -9.72
CA THR A 101 15.51 5.11 -11.03
C THR A 101 14.39 4.89 -12.05
N SER A 102 14.18 5.88 -12.94
CA SER A 102 13.20 5.77 -14.04
C SER A 102 13.53 4.63 -15.01
N LYS A 103 14.83 4.40 -15.31
CA LYS A 103 15.28 3.33 -16.20
C LYS A 103 15.02 1.94 -15.61
N GLY A 104 15.30 1.74 -14.31
CA GLY A 104 15.02 0.47 -13.62
C GLY A 104 13.53 0.17 -13.61
N SER A 105 12.69 1.15 -13.24
CA SER A 105 11.23 1.03 -13.30
C SER A 105 10.76 0.64 -14.70
N LEU A 106 11.28 1.30 -15.75
CA LEU A 106 10.89 1.04 -17.15
C LEU A 106 11.23 -0.40 -17.58
N LYS A 107 12.46 -0.86 -17.31
CA LYS A 107 12.89 -2.23 -17.66
C LYS A 107 12.01 -3.30 -17.07
N ILE A 108 11.67 -3.13 -15.80
CA ILE A 108 10.88 -4.10 -15.05
C ILE A 108 9.47 -4.16 -15.59
N GLU A 109 8.82 -3.02 -15.74
CA GLU A 109 7.42 -2.97 -16.20
C GLU A 109 7.25 -3.40 -17.66
N ILE A 110 8.25 -3.21 -18.52
CA ILE A 110 8.22 -3.70 -19.90
C ILE A 110 8.43 -5.23 -19.97
N SER A 111 9.16 -5.82 -19.02
CA SER A 111 9.51 -7.25 -19.06
C SER A 111 8.28 -8.15 -19.13
N CYS A 112 7.20 -7.80 -18.47
CA CYS A 112 6.02 -8.64 -18.33
C CYS A 112 5.11 -8.65 -19.54
N PRO A 113 4.71 -7.50 -20.11
CA PRO A 113 4.03 -7.50 -21.38
C PRO A 113 4.81 -8.23 -22.48
N VAL A 114 6.15 -8.09 -22.48
CA VAL A 114 7.02 -8.80 -23.44
C VAL A 114 6.90 -10.31 -23.26
N VAL A 115 6.95 -10.83 -22.03
CA VAL A 115 6.79 -12.25 -21.76
C VAL A 115 5.40 -12.74 -22.17
N SER A 116 4.32 -12.02 -21.85
CA SER A 116 2.97 -12.40 -22.25
C SER A 116 2.77 -12.40 -23.77
N LEU A 117 3.31 -11.40 -24.47
CA LEU A 117 3.25 -11.34 -25.94
C LEU A 117 4.11 -12.45 -26.60
N LEU A 118 5.27 -12.78 -26.03
CA LEU A 118 6.11 -13.87 -26.47
C LEU A 118 5.39 -15.22 -26.28
N LEU A 119 4.77 -15.45 -25.12
CA LEU A 119 3.97 -16.65 -24.86
C LEU A 119 2.78 -16.73 -25.83
N ALA A 120 2.08 -15.64 -26.07
CA ALA A 120 1.00 -15.56 -27.04
C ALA A 120 1.49 -15.98 -28.44
N PHE A 121 2.58 -15.40 -28.89
CA PHE A 121 3.19 -15.71 -30.19
C PHE A 121 3.57 -17.20 -30.31
N LEU A 122 4.28 -17.74 -29.30
CA LEU A 122 4.69 -19.15 -29.28
C LEU A 122 3.48 -20.12 -29.28
N MET A 123 2.47 -19.83 -28.47
CA MET A 123 1.27 -20.68 -28.38
C MET A 123 0.46 -20.64 -29.69
N ILE A 124 0.29 -19.48 -30.31
CA ILE A 124 -0.40 -19.35 -31.61
C ILE A 124 0.40 -20.04 -32.72
N LEU A 125 1.74 -19.91 -32.72
CA LEU A 125 2.61 -20.61 -33.68
C LEU A 125 2.48 -22.14 -33.54
N LEU A 126 2.53 -22.67 -32.32
CA LEU A 126 2.33 -24.08 -32.03
C LEU A 126 0.94 -24.55 -32.46
N SER A 127 -0.10 -23.76 -32.22
CA SER A 127 -1.45 -24.04 -32.69
C SER A 127 -1.51 -24.25 -34.19
N ASN A 128 -0.91 -23.33 -34.97
CA ASN A 128 -0.92 -23.40 -36.43
C ASN A 128 -0.19 -24.64 -36.97
N ASN A 129 0.91 -25.03 -36.31
CA ASN A 129 1.67 -26.21 -36.71
C ASN A 129 0.97 -27.53 -36.37
N LEU A 130 0.16 -27.56 -35.29
CA LEU A 130 -0.57 -28.75 -34.83
C LEU A 130 -1.96 -28.91 -35.45
N SER A 131 -2.46 -27.90 -36.17
CA SER A 131 -3.82 -27.88 -36.71
C SER A 131 -4.14 -29.07 -37.61
N VAL A 132 -3.12 -29.63 -38.28
CA VAL A 132 -3.26 -30.79 -39.18
C VAL A 132 -3.23 -32.13 -38.43
N SER A 133 -2.47 -32.22 -37.33
CA SER A 133 -2.21 -33.49 -36.62
C SER A 133 -3.10 -33.71 -35.38
N ASN A 134 -3.50 -32.65 -34.71
CA ASN A 134 -4.27 -32.74 -33.47
C ASN A 134 -5.16 -31.53 -33.23
N PHE A 135 -6.42 -31.57 -33.62
CA PHE A 135 -7.39 -30.49 -33.53
C PHE A 135 -7.60 -29.97 -32.10
N ILE A 136 -7.69 -30.88 -31.12
CA ILE A 136 -7.93 -30.50 -29.69
C ILE A 136 -6.76 -29.68 -29.16
N LEU A 137 -5.53 -30.19 -29.37
CA LEU A 137 -4.33 -29.54 -28.87
C LEU A 137 -4.09 -28.20 -29.56
N SER A 138 -4.35 -28.10 -30.86
CA SER A 138 -4.30 -26.85 -31.62
C SER A 138 -5.24 -25.80 -31.04
N ASN A 139 -6.52 -26.16 -30.79
CA ASN A 139 -7.48 -25.21 -30.21
C ASN A 139 -7.12 -24.80 -28.79
N LEU A 140 -6.59 -25.72 -27.96
CA LEU A 140 -6.10 -25.40 -26.62
C LEU A 140 -4.99 -24.34 -26.68
N PHE A 141 -3.95 -24.55 -27.50
CA PHE A 141 -2.88 -23.58 -27.65
C PHE A 141 -3.36 -22.26 -28.24
N LYS A 142 -4.29 -22.28 -29.19
CA LYS A 142 -4.90 -21.06 -29.74
C LYS A 142 -5.63 -20.25 -28.67
N GLN A 143 -6.41 -20.92 -27.82
CA GLN A 143 -7.16 -20.29 -26.74
C GLN A 143 -6.21 -19.66 -25.70
N VAL A 144 -5.22 -20.42 -25.21
CA VAL A 144 -4.21 -19.92 -24.26
C VAL A 144 -3.40 -18.78 -24.86
N GLY A 145 -3.00 -18.90 -26.13
CA GLY A 145 -2.28 -17.85 -26.86
C GLY A 145 -3.10 -16.58 -27.02
N SER A 146 -4.38 -16.69 -27.37
CA SER A 146 -5.28 -15.53 -27.48
C SER A 146 -5.50 -14.83 -26.14
N LEU A 147 -5.65 -15.59 -25.05
CA LEU A 147 -5.76 -15.03 -23.71
C LEU A 147 -4.46 -14.32 -23.26
N ASN A 148 -3.29 -14.90 -23.56
CA ASN A 148 -2.01 -14.24 -23.27
C ASN A 148 -1.82 -12.97 -24.10
N LEU A 149 -2.26 -12.95 -25.38
CA LEU A 149 -2.27 -11.76 -26.21
C LEU A 149 -3.14 -10.67 -25.57
N LEU A 150 -4.34 -11.04 -25.14
CA LEU A 150 -5.26 -10.13 -24.45
C LEU A 150 -4.62 -9.56 -23.18
N ILE A 151 -4.05 -10.41 -22.32
CA ILE A 151 -3.36 -9.98 -21.08
C ILE A 151 -2.22 -9.03 -21.40
N GLY A 152 -1.36 -9.35 -22.38
CA GLY A 152 -0.23 -8.50 -22.78
C GLY A 152 -0.67 -7.14 -23.31
N VAL A 153 -1.68 -7.09 -24.18
CA VAL A 153 -2.23 -5.85 -24.75
C VAL A 153 -2.92 -5.01 -23.66
N PHE A 154 -3.75 -5.65 -22.80
CA PHE A 154 -4.41 -4.94 -21.70
C PHE A 154 -3.40 -4.34 -20.73
N ASN A 155 -2.35 -5.08 -20.38
CA ASN A 155 -1.31 -4.57 -19.49
C ASN A 155 -0.49 -3.43 -20.10
N LEU A 156 -0.46 -3.28 -21.43
CA LEU A 156 0.15 -2.12 -22.08
C LEU A 156 -0.72 -0.86 -22.10
N LEU A 157 -1.99 -0.94 -21.70
CA LEU A 157 -2.83 0.26 -21.60
C LEU A 157 -2.24 1.24 -20.57
N PRO A 158 -2.15 2.53 -20.91
CA PRO A 158 -1.55 3.55 -20.04
C PRO A 158 -2.47 3.92 -18.87
N ILE A 159 -2.81 2.94 -18.05
CA ILE A 159 -3.75 3.01 -16.92
C ILE A 159 -3.08 2.48 -15.67
N ILE A 160 -2.93 3.28 -14.62
CA ILE A 160 -2.54 2.76 -13.30
C ILE A 160 -3.78 2.08 -12.67
N PRO A 161 -3.68 0.81 -12.20
CA PRO A 161 -2.47 0.09 -11.76
C PRO A 161 -1.83 -0.88 -12.77
N LEU A 162 -2.16 -0.85 -14.04
CA LEU A 162 -1.56 -1.72 -15.06
C LEU A 162 -0.11 -1.33 -15.36
N ASP A 163 0.68 -2.28 -15.91
CA ASP A 163 2.09 -2.08 -16.26
C ASP A 163 2.28 -0.91 -17.21
N GLY A 164 1.41 -0.75 -18.21
CA GLY A 164 1.42 0.37 -19.17
C GLY A 164 1.27 1.74 -18.53
N GLY A 165 0.52 1.84 -17.43
CA GLY A 165 0.44 3.07 -16.64
C GLY A 165 1.75 3.38 -15.93
N VAL A 166 2.44 2.36 -15.41
CA VAL A 166 3.76 2.50 -14.77
C VAL A 166 4.84 2.74 -15.83
N ILE A 167 4.75 2.10 -17.01
CA ILE A 167 5.61 2.38 -18.17
C ILE A 167 5.49 3.85 -18.57
N LEU A 168 4.27 4.37 -18.75
CA LEU A 168 4.04 5.77 -19.08
C LEU A 168 4.59 6.72 -18.02
N LYS A 169 4.33 6.44 -16.73
CA LYS A 169 4.90 7.18 -15.58
C LYS A 169 6.42 7.22 -15.69
N SER A 170 7.07 6.08 -15.90
CA SER A 170 8.53 5.95 -15.93
C SER A 170 9.16 6.62 -17.14
N LEU A 171 8.47 6.57 -18.28
CA LEU A 171 8.90 7.24 -19.51
C LEU A 171 8.88 8.76 -19.35
N ILE A 172 7.78 9.32 -18.84
CA ILE A 172 7.69 10.76 -18.56
C ILE A 172 8.71 11.18 -17.50
N TRP A 173 8.89 10.38 -16.45
CA TRP A 173 9.94 10.64 -15.46
C TRP A 173 11.33 10.64 -16.07
N TYR A 174 11.63 9.70 -16.97
CA TYR A 174 12.91 9.66 -17.67
C TYR A 174 13.20 10.95 -18.48
N PHE A 175 12.20 11.46 -19.21
CA PHE A 175 12.37 12.66 -20.04
C PHE A 175 12.31 13.98 -19.26
N THR A 176 11.52 14.05 -18.18
CA THR A 176 11.29 15.30 -17.42
C THR A 176 12.16 15.41 -16.17
N GLY A 177 12.82 14.30 -15.74
CA GLY A 177 13.50 14.23 -14.44
C GLY A 177 12.54 14.18 -13.23
N SER A 178 11.24 14.38 -13.41
CA SER A 178 10.25 14.47 -12.32
C SER A 178 9.34 13.26 -12.28
N LYS A 179 9.46 12.45 -11.22
CA LYS A 179 8.54 11.33 -10.93
C LYS A 179 7.09 11.80 -10.77
N ARG A 180 6.91 12.99 -10.14
CA ARG A 180 5.58 13.59 -9.93
C ARG A 180 4.88 13.94 -11.25
N ALA A 181 5.62 14.45 -12.24
CA ALA A 181 5.09 14.71 -13.58
C ALA A 181 4.62 13.43 -14.24
N GLY A 182 5.42 12.35 -14.17
CA GLY A 182 5.07 11.03 -14.68
C GLY A 182 3.76 10.50 -14.09
N ILE A 183 3.61 10.57 -12.77
CA ILE A 183 2.40 10.10 -12.10
C ILE A 183 1.17 10.94 -12.50
N LYS A 184 1.29 12.26 -12.61
CA LYS A 184 0.17 13.12 -13.04
C LYS A 184 -0.31 12.78 -14.45
N VAL A 185 0.62 12.55 -15.38
CA VAL A 185 0.29 12.16 -16.76
C VAL A 185 -0.38 10.79 -16.79
N ALA A 186 0.14 9.81 -16.05
CA ALA A 186 -0.45 8.48 -15.99
C ALA A 186 -1.86 8.46 -15.33
N ILE A 187 -2.13 9.31 -14.35
CA ILE A 187 -3.49 9.52 -13.81
C ILE A 187 -4.39 10.19 -14.84
N GLY A 188 -3.87 11.18 -15.57
CA GLY A 188 -4.61 11.88 -16.63
C GLY A 188 -5.04 10.93 -17.74
N SER A 189 -4.13 10.08 -18.24
CA SER A 189 -4.43 9.07 -19.25
C SER A 189 -5.47 8.06 -18.77
N ALA A 190 -5.35 7.57 -17.51
CA ALA A 190 -6.33 6.66 -16.94
C ALA A 190 -7.75 7.28 -16.87
N ARG A 191 -7.86 8.56 -16.51
CA ARG A 191 -9.15 9.28 -16.51
C ARG A 191 -9.72 9.41 -17.92
N LEU A 192 -8.88 9.77 -18.90
CA LEU A 192 -9.32 9.87 -20.29
C LEU A 192 -9.87 8.53 -20.80
N ILE A 193 -9.12 7.44 -20.58
CA ILE A 193 -9.55 6.08 -20.98
C ILE A 193 -10.82 5.66 -20.26
N SER A 194 -10.96 5.99 -18.97
CA SER A 194 -12.19 5.76 -18.20
C SER A 194 -13.41 6.45 -18.84
N PHE A 195 -13.28 7.72 -19.20
CA PHE A 195 -14.36 8.45 -19.86
C PHE A 195 -14.68 7.88 -21.24
N LEU A 196 -13.67 7.50 -22.02
CA LEU A 196 -13.88 6.84 -23.32
C LEU A 196 -14.58 5.48 -23.16
N ALA A 197 -14.21 4.68 -22.17
CA ALA A 197 -14.88 3.40 -21.91
C ALA A 197 -16.35 3.60 -21.52
N ILE A 198 -16.65 4.54 -20.61
CA ILE A 198 -18.03 4.85 -20.23
C ILE A 198 -18.83 5.36 -21.45
N PHE A 199 -18.22 6.21 -22.27
CA PHE A 199 -18.86 6.72 -23.49
C PHE A 199 -19.19 5.61 -24.49
N ILE A 200 -18.25 4.67 -24.72
CA ILE A 200 -18.49 3.48 -25.56
C ILE A 200 -19.59 2.62 -24.94
N GLY A 201 -19.64 2.47 -23.62
CA GLY A 201 -20.71 1.77 -22.92
C GLY A 201 -22.09 2.38 -23.20
N ILE A 202 -22.20 3.71 -23.11
CA ILE A 202 -23.46 4.45 -23.41
C ILE A 202 -23.85 4.27 -24.89
N LEU A 203 -22.90 4.38 -25.84
CA LEU A 203 -23.18 4.17 -27.26
C LEU A 203 -23.63 2.74 -27.54
N SER A 204 -23.04 1.74 -26.85
CA SER A 204 -23.45 0.34 -26.98
C SER A 204 -24.87 0.12 -26.46
N LEU A 205 -25.25 0.79 -25.38
CA LEU A 205 -26.61 0.75 -24.85
C LEU A 205 -27.61 1.32 -25.86
N LEU A 206 -27.30 2.48 -26.46
CA LEU A 206 -28.15 3.09 -27.48
C LEU A 206 -28.33 2.22 -28.73
N ARG A 207 -27.36 1.36 -29.01
CA ARG A 207 -27.44 0.34 -30.09
C ARG A 207 -28.15 -0.95 -29.67
N GLY A 208 -28.69 -1.03 -28.46
CA GLY A 208 -29.38 -2.20 -27.93
C GLY A 208 -28.45 -3.34 -27.45
N ASN A 209 -27.14 -3.15 -27.44
CA ASN A 209 -26.21 -4.15 -26.97
C ASN A 209 -25.92 -4.01 -25.47
N LEU A 210 -26.81 -4.57 -24.65
CA LEU A 210 -26.75 -4.49 -23.18
C LEU A 210 -25.46 -5.10 -22.60
N TYR A 211 -24.98 -6.21 -23.18
CA TYR A 211 -23.77 -6.88 -22.70
C TYR A 211 -22.53 -5.99 -22.80
N LEU A 212 -22.27 -5.42 -23.99
CA LEU A 212 -21.13 -4.51 -24.18
C LEU A 212 -21.29 -3.21 -23.36
N ALA A 213 -22.51 -2.72 -23.21
CA ALA A 213 -22.80 -1.53 -22.40
C ALA A 213 -22.39 -1.75 -20.94
N ILE A 214 -22.77 -2.88 -20.35
CA ILE A 214 -22.42 -3.22 -18.97
C ILE A 214 -20.91 -3.43 -18.84
N CYS A 215 -20.27 -4.21 -19.74
CA CYS A 215 -18.84 -4.47 -19.69
C CYS A 215 -18.00 -3.19 -19.72
N PHE A 216 -18.24 -2.30 -20.70
CA PHE A 216 -17.47 -1.06 -20.82
C PHE A 216 -17.76 -0.09 -19.70
N SER A 217 -18.98 -0.04 -19.18
CA SER A 217 -19.32 0.80 -18.03
C SER A 217 -18.61 0.34 -16.75
N ILE A 218 -18.58 -0.97 -16.49
CA ILE A 218 -17.87 -1.53 -15.32
C ILE A 218 -16.37 -1.27 -15.42
N ILE A 219 -15.76 -1.52 -16.58
CA ILE A 219 -14.34 -1.25 -16.82
C ILE A 219 -14.04 0.25 -16.61
N GLY A 220 -14.84 1.12 -17.20
CA GLY A 220 -14.67 2.57 -17.06
C GLY A 220 -14.78 3.05 -15.62
N LEU A 221 -15.77 2.57 -14.87
CA LEU A 221 -15.95 2.89 -13.45
C LEU A 221 -14.80 2.36 -12.59
N PHE A 222 -14.33 1.15 -12.87
CA PHE A 222 -13.17 0.55 -12.17
C PHE A 222 -11.90 1.38 -12.38
N VAL A 223 -11.58 1.74 -13.63
CA VAL A 223 -10.42 2.57 -13.98
C VAL A 223 -10.53 3.95 -13.34
N PHE A 224 -11.72 4.56 -13.36
CA PHE A 224 -11.98 5.86 -12.71
C PHE A 224 -11.73 5.81 -11.20
N SER A 225 -12.27 4.79 -10.53
CA SER A 225 -12.10 4.59 -9.09
C SER A 225 -10.63 4.37 -8.72
N SER A 226 -9.92 3.55 -9.49
CA SER A 226 -8.48 3.31 -9.30
C SER A 226 -7.66 4.60 -9.48
N SER A 227 -7.92 5.37 -10.53
CA SER A 227 -7.29 6.67 -10.78
C SER A 227 -7.53 7.68 -9.66
N LYS A 228 -8.75 7.72 -9.10
CA LYS A 228 -9.11 8.57 -7.96
C LYS A 228 -8.32 8.17 -6.71
N SER A 229 -8.23 6.88 -6.42
CA SER A 229 -7.47 6.36 -5.27
C SER A 229 -5.99 6.73 -5.36
N GLN A 230 -5.36 6.57 -6.51
CA GLN A 230 -3.95 6.99 -6.74
C GLN A 230 -3.76 8.50 -6.56
N SER A 231 -4.69 9.31 -7.05
CA SER A 231 -4.67 10.76 -6.87
C SER A 231 -4.71 11.17 -5.40
N GLN A 232 -5.51 10.48 -4.58
CA GLN A 232 -5.59 10.71 -3.14
C GLN A 232 -4.27 10.38 -2.42
N ILE A 233 -3.63 9.26 -2.77
CA ILE A 233 -2.33 8.89 -2.20
C ILE A 233 -1.28 9.99 -2.46
N ILE A 234 -1.20 10.50 -3.68
CA ILE A 234 -0.27 11.58 -4.03
C ILE A 234 -0.57 12.87 -3.27
N GLN A 235 -1.85 13.19 -3.11
CA GLN A 235 -2.26 14.35 -2.32
C GLN A 235 -1.79 14.22 -0.87
N ILE A 236 -1.93 13.03 -0.27
CA ILE A 236 -1.44 12.75 1.09
C ILE A 236 0.09 12.86 1.14
N GLN A 237 0.82 12.26 0.19
CA GLN A 237 2.28 12.36 0.11
C GLN A 237 2.73 13.82 0.05
N LYS A 238 2.07 14.65 -0.76
CA LYS A 238 2.34 16.09 -0.85
C LYS A 238 2.13 16.76 0.50
N ILE A 239 1.01 16.52 1.17
CA ILE A 239 0.69 17.09 2.49
C ILE A 239 1.76 16.68 3.51
N LEU A 240 2.17 15.40 3.54
CA LEU A 240 3.18 14.90 4.47
C LEU A 240 4.58 15.47 4.22
N SER A 241 4.89 15.87 2.98
CA SER A 241 6.16 16.53 2.65
C SER A 241 6.17 18.03 2.99
N GLU A 242 5.02 18.70 2.91
CA GLU A 242 4.87 20.14 3.15
C GLU A 242 4.64 20.50 4.61
N LEU A 243 4.13 19.58 5.42
CA LEU A 243 3.88 19.82 6.83
C LEU A 243 5.10 19.43 7.68
N TYR A 244 5.49 20.36 8.55
CA TYR A 244 6.54 20.18 9.53
C TYR A 244 5.97 19.83 10.91
N VAL A 245 6.78 19.15 11.73
CA VAL A 245 6.42 18.70 13.07
C VAL A 245 5.94 19.86 13.97
N ASN A 246 6.57 21.02 13.91
CA ASN A 246 6.20 22.19 14.72
C ASN A 246 4.79 22.74 14.45
N GLN A 247 4.25 22.49 13.23
CA GLN A 247 2.90 22.94 12.84
C GLN A 247 1.79 22.03 13.39
N VAL A 248 2.16 20.84 13.87
CA VAL A 248 1.21 19.76 14.21
C VAL A 248 1.34 19.33 15.66
N CYS A 249 2.50 19.52 16.28
CA CYS A 249 2.72 19.10 17.66
C CYS A 249 1.74 19.77 18.64
N SER A 250 1.35 19.01 19.65
CA SER A 250 0.49 19.46 20.74
C SER A 250 1.27 19.51 22.06
N ARG A 251 0.92 20.43 22.97
CA ARG A 251 1.51 20.46 24.32
C ARG A 251 0.78 19.46 25.22
N SER A 252 1.11 18.17 25.07
CA SER A 252 0.49 17.08 25.85
C SER A 252 1.49 16.46 26.85
N PHE A 253 2.31 17.27 27.49
CA PHE A 253 3.15 16.88 28.63
C PHE A 253 2.90 17.80 29.82
N ARG A 254 3.27 17.36 31.02
CA ARG A 254 3.24 18.16 32.23
C ARG A 254 4.67 18.50 32.63
N VAL A 255 4.82 19.64 33.28
CA VAL A 255 6.12 20.10 33.83
C VAL A 255 5.95 20.19 35.33
N LEU A 256 6.87 19.59 36.07
CA LEU A 256 6.94 19.66 37.53
C LEU A 256 8.38 20.04 37.95
N GLU A 257 8.48 20.72 39.09
CA GLU A 257 9.78 20.92 39.73
C GLU A 257 10.28 19.59 40.31
N ASP A 258 11.55 19.29 40.18
CA ASP A 258 12.13 18.01 40.56
C ASP A 258 12.31 17.82 42.09
N ASP A 259 12.21 18.91 42.85
CA ASP A 259 12.22 18.94 44.30
C ASP A 259 10.87 18.62 44.96
N LEU A 260 9.82 18.43 44.12
CA LEU A 260 8.51 18.06 44.63
C LEU A 260 8.49 16.62 45.13
N PRO A 261 7.69 16.34 46.19
CA PRO A 261 7.50 14.96 46.66
C PRO A 261 6.76 14.09 45.62
N VAL A 262 7.05 12.81 45.58
CA VAL A 262 6.41 11.82 44.65
C VAL A 262 4.89 11.88 44.73
N LYS A 263 4.32 12.25 45.87
CA LYS A 263 2.87 12.49 46.04
C LYS A 263 2.29 13.48 45.06
N ALA A 264 3.09 14.45 44.57
CA ALA A 264 2.64 15.40 43.56
C ALA A 264 2.17 14.70 42.26
N LEU A 265 2.76 13.55 41.91
CA LEU A 265 2.35 12.75 40.74
C LEU A 265 0.90 12.23 40.91
N SER A 266 0.47 11.89 42.11
CA SER A 266 -0.87 11.34 42.34
C SER A 266 -1.99 12.31 41.95
N LYS A 267 -1.76 13.63 42.11
CA LYS A 267 -2.71 14.66 41.71
C LYS A 267 -2.94 14.70 40.20
N TYR A 268 -1.93 14.30 39.40
CA TYR A 268 -1.97 14.33 37.95
C TYR A 268 -2.42 13.00 37.36
N SER A 269 -2.12 11.87 38.02
CA SER A 269 -2.56 10.54 37.63
C SER A 269 -4.08 10.35 37.74
N SER A 270 -4.73 10.93 38.77
CA SER A 270 -6.16 10.73 39.05
C SER A 270 -7.09 11.55 38.16
N PHE A 271 -6.64 12.70 37.64
CA PHE A 271 -7.54 13.65 36.98
C PHE A 271 -7.73 13.43 35.47
N ASN A 272 -6.99 12.52 34.84
CA ASN A 272 -6.93 12.46 33.36
C ASN A 272 -7.29 11.11 32.71
N LYS A 273 -7.83 10.12 33.46
CA LYS A 273 -8.22 8.83 32.88
C LYS A 273 -9.28 8.94 31.77
N ASP A 274 -10.14 9.95 31.82
CA ASP A 274 -11.21 10.14 30.83
C ASP A 274 -10.77 10.91 29.58
N ASN A 275 -9.74 11.76 29.67
CA ASN A 275 -9.31 12.63 28.56
C ASN A 275 -8.02 12.18 27.88
N PHE A 276 -7.14 11.45 28.57
CA PHE A 276 -5.87 10.98 28.04
C PHE A 276 -5.63 9.55 28.50
N PRO A 277 -6.07 8.54 27.75
CA PRO A 277 -5.88 7.14 28.11
C PRO A 277 -4.42 6.68 28.05
N ASN A 278 -3.56 7.44 27.39
CA ASN A 278 -2.12 7.18 27.35
C ASN A 278 -1.41 7.97 28.42
N GLU A 279 -0.41 7.35 29.06
CA GLU A 279 0.43 7.95 30.11
C GLU A 279 0.91 9.34 29.69
N VAL A 280 0.62 10.35 30.50
CA VAL A 280 1.09 11.72 30.25
C VAL A 280 2.54 11.78 30.63
N TRP A 281 3.42 12.22 29.71
CA TRP A 281 4.81 12.44 30.05
C TRP A 281 4.94 13.62 31.02
N ILE A 282 5.66 13.37 32.10
CA ILE A 282 5.93 14.35 33.15
C ILE A 282 7.40 14.71 33.04
N LEU A 283 7.67 15.91 32.53
CA LEU A 283 9.01 16.47 32.42
C LEU A 283 9.36 17.21 33.71
N LEU A 284 10.60 17.06 34.15
CA LEU A 284 11.10 17.67 35.34
C LEU A 284 11.98 18.89 35.01
N CYS A 285 11.77 19.97 35.76
CA CYS A 285 12.62 21.14 35.70
C CYS A 285 13.17 21.48 37.09
N ARG A 286 14.30 22.15 37.13
CA ARG A 286 14.92 22.76 38.31
C ARG A 286 15.35 24.17 37.97
N GLU A 287 14.81 25.16 38.63
CA GLU A 287 15.12 26.58 38.38
C GLU A 287 15.03 26.96 36.89
N GLY A 288 14.00 26.48 36.19
CA GLY A 288 13.79 26.74 34.77
C GLY A 288 14.67 25.94 33.80
N ARG A 289 15.52 25.01 34.28
CA ARG A 289 16.33 24.12 33.46
C ARG A 289 15.72 22.73 33.42
N TRP A 290 15.67 22.11 32.25
CA TRP A 290 15.18 20.74 32.05
C TRP A 290 16.17 19.73 32.66
N VAL A 291 15.71 18.91 33.60
CA VAL A 291 16.54 17.93 34.32
C VAL A 291 16.31 16.52 33.80
N GLY A 292 15.05 16.15 33.54
CA GLY A 292 14.71 14.79 33.18
C GLY A 292 13.22 14.59 32.95
N TYR A 293 12.79 13.36 33.01
CA TYR A 293 11.37 13.00 33.02
C TYR A 293 11.13 11.90 34.03
N VAL A 294 9.86 11.75 34.46
CA VAL A 294 9.42 10.71 35.38
C VAL A 294 8.19 10.02 34.79
N ASN A 295 8.15 8.69 34.91
CA ASN A 295 7.00 7.88 34.52
C ASN A 295 6.06 7.69 35.72
N GLU A 296 4.75 7.79 35.49
CA GLU A 296 3.72 7.56 36.52
C GLU A 296 3.78 6.14 37.13
N THR A 297 4.36 5.16 36.44
CA THR A 297 4.54 3.79 36.93
C THR A 297 5.32 3.71 38.25
N ILE A 298 6.12 4.74 38.57
CA ILE A 298 6.86 4.83 39.83
C ILE A 298 5.92 4.82 41.02
N LEU A 299 4.72 5.39 40.92
CA LEU A 299 3.73 5.35 41.99
C LEU A 299 3.31 3.92 42.38
N LYS A 300 3.39 2.98 41.45
CA LYS A 300 3.06 1.55 41.71
C LYS A 300 4.18 0.84 42.48
N ASN A 301 5.41 1.35 42.36
CA ASN A 301 6.60 0.71 42.93
C ASN A 301 6.97 1.27 44.32
N ILE A 302 6.34 2.37 44.75
CA ILE A 302 6.65 3.02 46.03
C ILE A 302 5.46 2.89 46.94
N SER A 303 5.69 2.43 48.20
CA SER A 303 4.68 2.40 49.25
C SER A 303 4.13 3.80 49.50
N VAL A 304 2.79 3.92 49.64
CA VAL A 304 2.07 5.17 49.88
C VAL A 304 2.62 5.96 51.06
N GLN A 305 3.11 5.27 52.11
CA GLN A 305 3.71 5.89 53.28
C GLN A 305 5.00 6.67 52.99
N ASN A 306 5.65 6.37 51.89
CA ASN A 306 6.92 7.00 51.47
C ASN A 306 6.73 8.10 50.42
N TRP A 307 5.50 8.35 49.94
CA TRP A 307 5.22 9.34 48.88
C TRP A 307 5.55 10.79 49.31
N ASP A 308 5.43 11.12 50.58
CA ASP A 308 5.77 12.44 51.15
C ASP A 308 7.26 12.56 51.47
N LYS A 309 7.99 11.43 51.57
CA LYS A 309 9.41 11.41 51.99
C LYS A 309 10.39 11.31 50.81
N LYS A 310 9.92 10.88 49.67
CA LYS A 310 10.74 10.74 48.44
C LYS A 310 10.44 11.83 47.45
N PHE A 311 11.47 12.31 46.76
CA PHE A 311 11.40 13.40 45.83
C PHE A 311 11.51 12.93 44.41
N LEU A 312 11.01 13.72 43.42
CA LEU A 312 10.98 13.37 42.00
C LEU A 312 12.38 13.23 41.39
N TYR A 313 13.37 14.03 41.86
CA TYR A 313 14.75 13.95 41.38
C TYR A 313 15.38 12.55 41.60
N GLU A 314 14.96 11.79 42.64
CA GLU A 314 15.46 10.44 42.91
C GLU A 314 15.11 9.45 41.82
N PHE A 315 14.06 9.73 41.04
CA PHE A 315 13.50 8.85 40.02
C PHE A 315 13.58 9.46 38.60
N SER A 316 14.30 10.55 38.49
CA SER A 316 14.46 11.27 37.22
C SER A 316 15.27 10.43 36.23
N GLN A 317 14.73 10.29 35.01
CA GLN A 317 15.41 9.68 33.87
C GLN A 317 15.81 10.77 32.86
N PRO A 318 16.93 10.61 32.15
CA PRO A 318 17.36 11.60 31.16
C PRO A 318 16.34 11.77 30.03
N ILE A 319 16.05 13.01 29.63
CA ILE A 319 15.14 13.31 28.49
C ILE A 319 15.59 12.64 27.19
N SER A 320 16.89 12.37 27.03
CA SER A 320 17.46 11.69 25.87
C SER A 320 16.97 10.25 25.67
N GLU A 321 16.43 9.61 26.71
CA GLU A 321 15.82 8.27 26.60
C GLU A 321 14.43 8.31 25.95
N LEU A 322 13.77 9.48 25.97
CA LEU A 322 12.47 9.61 25.30
C LEU A 322 12.67 9.64 23.77
N PRO A 323 11.83 8.89 23.04
CA PRO A 323 11.84 8.98 21.59
C PRO A 323 11.49 10.41 21.17
N SER A 324 12.41 11.10 20.50
CA SER A 324 12.30 12.51 20.20
C SER A 324 12.49 12.80 18.72
N ILE A 325 11.99 13.94 18.25
CA ILE A 325 12.10 14.43 16.88
C ILE A 325 12.30 15.95 16.89
N THR A 326 13.01 16.49 15.90
CA THR A 326 13.22 17.93 15.79
C THR A 326 12.03 18.64 15.14
N GLU A 327 11.78 19.87 15.55
CA GLU A 327 10.65 20.70 15.10
C GLU A 327 10.58 20.92 13.58
N LYS A 328 11.72 20.93 12.90
CA LYS A 328 11.84 21.20 11.46
C LYS A 328 11.77 19.94 10.59
N GLU A 329 11.64 18.77 11.18
CA GLU A 329 11.48 17.55 10.41
C GLU A 329 10.08 17.47 9.77
N SER A 330 9.99 16.84 8.58
CA SER A 330 8.73 16.63 7.90
C SER A 330 7.89 15.54 8.56
N LEU A 331 6.56 15.60 8.41
CA LEU A 331 5.64 14.66 9.07
C LEU A 331 5.86 13.21 8.65
N TRP A 332 6.25 12.94 7.40
CA TRP A 332 6.50 11.56 6.96
C TRP A 332 7.64 10.90 7.72
N LYS A 333 8.72 11.66 8.08
CA LYS A 333 9.80 11.17 8.94
C LYS A 333 9.31 10.89 10.36
N ALA A 334 8.45 11.77 10.89
CA ALA A 334 7.83 11.56 12.18
C ALA A 334 7.00 10.26 12.22
N ILE A 335 6.23 9.96 11.18
CA ILE A 335 5.46 8.72 11.07
C ILE A 335 6.39 7.50 11.15
N LEU A 336 7.47 7.46 10.37
CA LEU A 336 8.42 6.35 10.39
C LEU A 336 9.07 6.16 11.77
N LYS A 337 9.27 7.24 12.50
CA LYS A 337 9.85 7.19 13.84
C LYS A 337 8.83 6.75 14.91
N ILE A 338 7.60 7.25 14.83
CA ILE A 338 6.48 6.86 15.71
C ILE A 338 6.22 5.36 15.64
N GLU A 339 6.23 4.77 14.45
CA GLU A 339 5.95 3.34 14.28
C GLU A 339 7.04 2.42 14.85
N LYS A 340 8.22 2.95 15.13
CA LYS A 340 9.30 2.24 15.83
C LYS A 340 9.17 2.33 17.36
N THR A 341 8.30 3.21 17.87
CA THR A 341 8.10 3.41 19.31
C THR A 341 6.95 2.55 19.83
N LYS A 342 7.09 2.03 21.05
CA LYS A 342 6.02 1.24 21.71
C LYS A 342 4.80 2.11 22.02
N ASP A 343 5.03 3.35 22.45
CA ASP A 343 3.98 4.26 22.95
C ASP A 343 3.27 5.03 21.84
N GLY A 344 3.76 4.96 20.59
CA GLY A 344 3.19 5.68 19.45
C GLY A 344 3.21 7.19 19.61
N ARG A 345 4.21 7.73 20.32
CA ARG A 345 4.38 9.15 20.61
C ARG A 345 5.84 9.57 20.54
N LEU A 346 6.10 10.83 20.15
CA LEU A 346 7.42 11.44 20.12
C LEU A 346 7.43 12.76 20.91
N LEU A 347 8.55 13.02 21.58
CA LEU A 347 8.84 14.34 22.15
C LEU A 347 9.38 15.25 21.04
N VAL A 348 8.78 16.42 20.87
CA VAL A 348 9.23 17.41 19.90
C VAL A 348 10.22 18.34 20.56
N LEU A 349 11.43 18.39 20.03
CA LEU A 349 12.50 19.24 20.51
C LEU A 349 12.72 20.43 19.56
N SER A 350 12.98 21.59 20.14
CA SER A 350 13.47 22.74 19.38
C SER A 350 14.87 22.47 18.83
N PHE A 351 15.37 23.36 18.00
CA PHE A 351 16.74 23.30 17.50
C PHE A 351 17.78 23.39 18.63
N SER A 352 17.43 24.06 19.74
CA SER A 352 18.26 24.18 20.97
C SER A 352 18.12 22.99 21.93
N GLY A 353 17.37 21.93 21.55
CA GLY A 353 17.15 20.74 22.39
C GLY A 353 16.08 20.92 23.48
N LEU A 354 15.35 22.04 23.49
CA LEU A 354 14.29 22.29 24.47
C LEU A 354 12.97 21.57 24.04
N PRO A 355 12.23 20.96 24.99
CA PRO A 355 10.93 20.37 24.73
C PRO A 355 9.90 21.42 24.30
N LEU A 356 9.30 21.27 23.12
CA LEU A 356 8.26 22.14 22.57
C LEU A 356 6.86 21.54 22.75
N GLY A 357 6.73 20.25 22.56
CA GLY A 357 5.46 19.56 22.57
C GLY A 357 5.62 18.06 22.42
N THR A 358 4.52 17.38 22.19
CA THR A 358 4.46 15.96 21.83
C THR A 358 3.74 15.80 20.50
N LEU A 359 4.00 14.71 19.82
CA LEU A 359 3.37 14.35 18.57
C LEU A 359 2.91 12.89 18.64
N ASP A 360 1.64 12.64 18.43
CA ASP A 360 1.06 11.31 18.39
C ASP A 360 0.39 11.00 17.03
N ARG A 361 -0.06 9.75 16.84
CA ARG A 361 -0.74 9.33 15.60
C ARG A 361 -1.98 10.15 15.30
N VAL A 362 -2.69 10.57 16.34
CA VAL A 362 -3.95 11.33 16.20
C VAL A 362 -3.68 12.76 15.76
N ASP A 363 -2.65 13.41 16.32
CA ASP A 363 -2.26 14.77 15.93
C ASP A 363 -1.87 14.80 14.44
N ILE A 364 -1.08 13.82 13.98
CA ILE A 364 -0.70 13.68 12.57
C ILE A 364 -1.94 13.45 11.69
N GLY A 365 -2.77 12.48 12.04
CA GLY A 365 -3.97 12.16 11.26
C GLY A 365 -4.95 13.34 11.18
N LYS A 366 -5.15 14.05 12.29
CA LYS A 366 -5.97 15.27 12.34
C LYS A 366 -5.43 16.37 11.42
N ALA A 367 -4.12 16.60 11.42
CA ALA A 367 -3.50 17.60 10.56
C ALA A 367 -3.64 17.26 9.07
N VAL A 368 -3.42 16.00 8.70
CA VAL A 368 -3.60 15.51 7.32
C VAL A 368 -5.04 15.66 6.88
N LEU A 369 -6.01 15.21 7.68
CA LEU A 369 -7.44 15.30 7.35
C LEU A 369 -7.91 16.75 7.24
N LYS A 370 -7.47 17.63 8.13
CA LYS A 370 -7.76 19.07 8.05
C LYS A 370 -7.25 19.69 6.74
N LYS A 371 -6.06 19.30 6.27
CA LYS A 371 -5.51 19.78 4.98
C LYS A 371 -6.28 19.26 3.77
N ILE A 372 -6.92 18.09 3.89
CA ILE A 372 -7.81 17.53 2.85
C ILE A 372 -9.21 18.19 2.89
N GLY A 373 -9.51 19.00 3.91
CA GLY A 373 -10.80 19.65 4.08
C GLY A 373 -11.80 18.86 4.95
N LEU A 374 -11.34 17.81 5.64
CA LEU A 374 -12.15 16.98 6.52
C LEU A 374 -11.90 17.38 7.99
N ASN A 375 -12.95 17.87 8.67
CA ASN A 375 -12.90 18.12 10.10
C ASN A 375 -13.45 16.90 10.86
N LEU A 376 -12.65 16.37 11.79
CA LEU A 376 -13.05 15.23 12.61
C LEU A 376 -13.89 15.69 13.80
N PRO A 377 -14.99 15.00 14.11
CA PRO A 377 -15.69 15.15 15.37
C PRO A 377 -14.81 14.75 16.56
N ASP A 378 -14.95 15.46 17.69
CA ASP A 378 -14.16 15.20 18.89
C ASP A 378 -14.31 13.78 19.45
N GLN A 379 -15.47 13.15 19.24
CA GLN A 379 -15.71 11.75 19.61
C GLN A 379 -14.79 10.78 18.89
N LEU A 380 -14.60 10.95 17.56
CA LEU A 380 -13.70 10.10 16.79
C LEU A 380 -12.24 10.33 17.15
N ILE A 381 -11.86 11.57 17.48
CA ILE A 381 -10.54 11.91 17.99
C ILE A 381 -10.25 11.18 19.31
N LYS A 382 -11.22 11.17 20.24
CA LYS A 382 -11.09 10.47 21.54
C LYS A 382 -10.93 8.96 21.35
N ILE A 383 -11.73 8.35 20.46
CA ILE A 383 -11.64 6.90 20.16
C ILE A 383 -10.28 6.56 19.56
N ALA A 384 -9.86 7.30 18.53
CA ALA A 384 -8.58 7.07 17.86
C ALA A 384 -7.39 7.22 18.84
N ARG A 385 -7.46 8.17 19.77
CA ARG A 385 -6.43 8.36 20.81
C ARG A 385 -6.43 7.24 21.82
N LYS A 386 -7.61 6.70 22.20
CA LYS A 386 -7.73 5.57 23.12
C LYS A 386 -7.16 4.28 22.52
N GLU A 387 -7.39 4.06 21.24
CA GLU A 387 -6.91 2.88 20.52
C GLU A 387 -5.49 3.04 19.95
N ASN A 388 -4.89 4.24 20.11
CA ASN A 388 -3.57 4.58 19.58
C ASN A 388 -3.42 4.31 18.07
N ILE A 389 -4.47 4.65 17.29
CA ILE A 389 -4.53 4.47 15.83
C ILE A 389 -4.64 5.80 15.11
N TYR A 390 -4.33 5.80 13.80
CA TYR A 390 -4.62 6.95 12.96
C TYR A 390 -6.13 7.10 12.76
N PRO A 391 -6.68 8.32 12.85
CA PRO A 391 -8.10 8.55 12.63
C PRO A 391 -8.56 8.03 11.27
N LEU A 392 -9.80 7.50 11.21
CA LEU A 392 -10.41 6.92 10.02
C LEU A 392 -9.60 5.77 9.38
N GLY A 393 -8.72 5.11 10.11
CA GLY A 393 -7.92 4.01 9.59
C GLY A 393 -6.93 4.40 8.48
N LEU A 394 -6.44 5.65 8.47
CA LEU A 394 -5.45 6.10 7.51
C LEU A 394 -4.17 5.25 7.59
N ASN A 395 -3.81 4.61 6.50
CA ASN A 395 -2.56 3.85 6.41
C ASN A 395 -1.38 4.76 6.03
N LEU A 396 -1.01 5.66 6.95
CA LEU A 396 0.06 6.64 6.70
C LEU A 396 1.44 6.00 6.71
N LEU A 397 1.63 4.86 7.37
CA LEU A 397 2.90 4.15 7.40
C LEU A 397 3.34 3.72 6.00
N ASN A 398 2.49 3.02 5.26
CA ASN A 398 2.83 2.56 3.90
C ASN A 398 3.13 3.74 2.96
N ILE A 399 2.37 4.83 3.09
CA ILE A 399 2.60 6.05 2.33
C ILE A 399 3.97 6.68 2.68
N SER A 400 4.31 6.74 3.97
CA SER A 400 5.60 7.29 4.42
C SER A 400 6.78 6.40 4.04
N GLN A 401 6.61 5.08 4.08
CA GLN A 401 7.64 4.13 3.60
C GLN A 401 7.91 4.30 2.10
N SER A 402 6.88 4.52 1.29
CA SER A 402 7.05 4.80 -0.13
C SER A 402 7.77 6.14 -0.39
N MET A 403 7.68 7.11 0.53
CA MET A 403 8.41 8.38 0.46
C MET A 403 9.88 8.24 0.87
N ASP A 404 10.19 7.38 1.85
CA ASP A 404 11.56 7.10 2.30
C ASP A 404 12.37 6.35 1.22
N SER A 405 11.70 5.43 0.50
CA SER A 405 12.31 4.67 -0.59
C SER A 405 12.49 5.46 -1.89
N SER A 406 11.72 6.54 -2.06
CA SER A 406 11.86 7.47 -3.17
C SER A 406 12.48 8.76 -2.63
N ASP A 407 13.55 9.26 -3.24
CA ASP A 407 14.17 10.58 -2.95
C ASP A 407 13.20 11.78 -3.15
N LEU A 408 11.90 11.55 -2.94
CA LEU A 408 10.84 12.58 -3.00
C LEU A 408 10.93 13.62 -1.88
N GLY A 409 11.94 13.53 -1.04
CA GLY A 409 12.21 14.51 0.01
C GLY A 409 13.23 15.59 -0.36
N GLN A 410 13.74 15.62 -1.59
CA GLN A 410 14.79 16.55 -2.01
C GLN A 410 14.38 17.57 -3.10
N ASP A 411 13.12 17.59 -3.56
CA ASP A 411 12.62 18.60 -4.51
C ASP A 411 11.75 19.66 -3.82
#